data_7c5d1f7d7fca514a59b561935565f617
#
_entry.id   7c5d1f7d7fca514a59b561935565f617
#
_cell.length_a   1.000
_cell.length_b   1.000
_cell.length_c   1.000
_cell.angle_alpha   90.00
_cell.angle_beta   90.00
_cell.angle_gamma   90.00
#
_symmetry.space_group_name_H-M   'P 1'
#
loop_
_entity.id
_entity.type
_entity.pdbx_description
1 polymer ?
#
loop_
_entity_poly.entity_id
_entity_poly.type
_entity_poly.pdbx_seq_one_letter_code
_entity_poly.pdbx_strand_id
1 'polypeptide(L)'
;MRKVRYFVLSHYVEAALHLAEYERDENGVIIARVPSAAGFFSQGDTFEEARENLQDAIEGNIMIALQLGLDIPQIEGITIEEQDAEALAASTP
;
A
#
# COMPACT_ATOMS: atom_id res chain seq x y z
N MET A 1 -24.08 4.98 -3.11
CA MET A 1 -23.40 6.27 -3.26
C MET A 1 -21.91 6.03 -3.43
N ARG A 2 -21.32 6.66 -4.43
CA ARG A 2 -19.89 6.47 -4.72
C ARG A 2 -19.03 7.31 -3.79
N LYS A 3 -17.91 6.74 -3.36
CA LYS A 3 -16.90 7.43 -2.57
C LYS A 3 -15.65 7.65 -3.41
N VAL A 4 -15.05 8.82 -3.26
CA VAL A 4 -13.75 9.14 -3.84
C VAL A 4 -12.76 9.22 -2.69
N ARG A 5 -11.64 8.53 -2.84
CA ARG A 5 -10.58 8.49 -1.82
C ARG A 5 -9.37 9.27 -2.32
N TYR A 6 -8.80 10.08 -1.44
CA TYR A 6 -7.61 10.86 -1.76
C TYR A 6 -6.47 10.52 -0.85
N PHE A 7 -5.32 10.33 -1.44
CA PHE A 7 -4.06 10.24 -0.72
C PHE A 7 -2.93 10.35 -1.73
N VAL A 8 -1.74 10.67 -1.24
CA VAL A 8 -0.56 10.70 -2.11
C VAL A 8 0.04 9.32 -2.13
N LEU A 9 -0.06 8.62 -3.26
CA LEU A 9 0.37 7.22 -3.39
C LEU A 9 1.83 7.04 -2.99
N SER A 10 2.72 7.93 -3.45
CA SER A 10 4.13 7.82 -3.11
C SER A 10 4.38 7.94 -1.60
N HIS A 11 3.64 8.80 -0.91
CA HIS A 11 3.74 8.92 0.55
C HIS A 11 3.25 7.65 1.25
N TYR A 12 2.17 7.09 0.75
CA TYR A 12 1.61 5.84 1.28
C TYR A 12 2.62 4.70 1.14
N VAL A 13 3.14 4.50 -0.06
CA VAL A 13 4.10 3.44 -0.36
C VAL A 13 5.35 3.60 0.49
N GLU A 14 5.89 4.81 0.57
CA GLU A 14 7.08 5.10 1.36
C GLU A 14 6.86 4.82 2.84
N ALA A 15 5.73 5.23 3.39
CA ALA A 15 5.37 4.97 4.78
C ALA A 15 5.23 3.47 5.05
N ALA A 16 4.60 2.73 4.14
CA ALA A 16 4.45 1.29 4.27
C ALA A 16 5.80 0.58 4.23
N LEU A 17 6.68 0.98 3.31
CA LEU A 17 8.03 0.42 3.22
C LEU A 17 8.84 0.69 4.48
N HIS A 18 8.62 1.84 5.11
CA HIS A 18 9.31 2.19 6.36
C HIS A 18 8.92 1.28 7.52
N LEU A 19 7.72 0.72 7.48
CA LEU A 19 7.23 -0.20 8.50
C LEU A 19 7.58 -1.66 8.20
N ALA A 20 8.19 -1.93 7.06
CA ALA A 20 8.49 -3.28 6.62
C ALA A 20 9.47 -3.97 7.54
N GLU A 21 9.22 -5.24 7.77
CA GLU A 21 10.12 -6.13 8.49
C GLU A 21 10.67 -7.18 7.53
N TYR A 22 11.91 -7.56 7.76
CA TYR A 22 12.62 -8.48 6.88
C TYR A 22 13.15 -9.63 7.71
N GLU A 23 13.06 -10.85 7.15
CA GLU A 23 13.70 -12.02 7.76
C GLU A 23 14.28 -12.90 6.66
N ARG A 24 15.31 -13.63 7.01
CA ARG A 24 15.91 -14.63 6.11
C ARG A 24 15.34 -15.98 6.48
N ASP A 25 14.81 -16.70 5.50
CA ASP A 25 14.32 -18.04 5.74
C ASP A 25 15.48 -19.08 5.74
N GLU A 26 15.15 -20.33 5.97
CA GLU A 26 16.13 -21.41 6.02
C GLU A 26 16.86 -21.65 4.70
N ASN A 27 16.28 -21.19 3.59
CA ASN A 27 16.88 -21.32 2.26
C ASN A 27 17.66 -20.08 1.84
N GLY A 28 17.78 -19.11 2.73
CA GLY A 28 18.48 -17.85 2.45
C GLY A 28 17.65 -16.81 1.71
N VAL A 29 16.39 -17.07 1.48
CA VAL A 29 15.48 -16.11 0.84
C VAL A 29 15.07 -15.05 1.83
N ILE A 30 15.12 -13.80 1.41
CA ILE A 30 14.68 -12.67 2.23
C ILE A 30 13.18 -12.49 2.03
N ILE A 31 12.45 -12.51 3.14
CA ILE A 31 11.01 -12.25 3.17
C ILE A 31 10.79 -10.87 3.75
N ALA A 32 10.02 -10.04 3.04
CA ALA A 32 9.65 -8.70 3.48
C ALA A 32 8.15 -8.63 3.66
N ARG A 33 7.71 -7.99 4.73
CA ARG A 33 6.28 -7.82 5.00
C ARG A 33 6.02 -6.54 5.79
N VAL A 34 4.81 -6.02 5.66
CA VAL A 34 4.32 -4.93 6.49
C VAL A 34 3.36 -5.55 7.52
N PRO A 35 3.72 -5.55 8.81
CA PRO A 35 2.94 -6.29 9.84
C PRO A 35 1.47 -5.89 9.93
N SER A 36 1.17 -4.61 9.70
CA SER A 36 -0.20 -4.09 9.80
C SER A 36 -1.03 -4.32 8.53
N ALA A 37 -0.44 -4.90 7.48
CA ALA A 37 -1.12 -5.06 6.19
C ALA A 37 -0.75 -6.43 5.60
N ALA A 38 -1.55 -7.45 5.89
CA ALA A 38 -1.24 -8.84 5.55
C ALA A 38 -1.00 -9.09 4.07
N GLY A 39 -1.60 -8.28 3.19
CA GLY A 39 -1.38 -8.42 1.74
C GLY A 39 -0.08 -7.81 1.24
N PHE A 40 0.63 -7.08 2.09
CA PHE A 40 1.88 -6.41 1.70
C PHE A 40 3.07 -7.27 2.09
N PHE A 41 3.41 -8.20 1.24
CA PHE A 41 4.56 -9.06 1.44
C PHE A 41 5.25 -9.37 0.12
N SER A 42 6.51 -9.75 0.20
CA SER A 42 7.31 -10.12 -0.96
C SER A 42 8.49 -10.99 -0.51
N GLN A 43 9.28 -11.39 -1.48
CA GLN A 43 10.53 -12.08 -1.22
C GLN A 43 11.57 -11.71 -2.27
N GLY A 44 12.82 -11.97 -1.96
CA GLY A 44 13.92 -11.73 -2.88
C GLY A 44 15.18 -12.43 -2.40
N ASP A 45 16.19 -12.51 -3.24
CA ASP A 45 17.46 -13.11 -2.90
C ASP A 45 18.35 -12.19 -2.06
N THR A 46 18.06 -10.89 -2.11
CA THR A 46 18.73 -9.85 -1.34
C THR A 46 17.70 -8.97 -0.65
N PHE A 47 18.14 -8.20 0.35
CA PHE A 47 17.27 -7.21 1.00
C PHE A 47 16.79 -6.16 0.02
N GLU A 48 17.64 -5.71 -0.89
CA GLU A 48 17.27 -4.73 -1.90
C GLU A 48 16.20 -5.27 -2.83
N GLU A 49 16.36 -6.50 -3.30
CA GLU A 49 15.39 -7.14 -4.18
C GLU A 49 14.06 -7.35 -3.47
N ALA A 50 14.08 -7.83 -2.23
CA ALA A 50 12.87 -8.01 -1.45
C ALA A 50 12.13 -6.68 -1.25
N ARG A 51 12.86 -5.59 -1.02
CA ARG A 51 12.29 -4.26 -0.85
C ARG A 51 11.65 -3.75 -2.14
N GLU A 52 12.34 -3.91 -3.27
CA GLU A 52 11.79 -3.52 -4.58
C GLU A 52 10.53 -4.31 -4.89
N ASN A 53 10.56 -5.61 -4.65
CA ASN A 53 9.39 -6.48 -4.85
C ASN A 53 8.24 -6.11 -3.91
N LEU A 54 8.57 -5.70 -2.68
CA LEU A 54 7.55 -5.24 -1.74
C LEU A 54 6.90 -3.95 -2.22
N GLN A 55 7.67 -3.02 -2.74
CA GLN A 55 7.14 -1.79 -3.32
C GLN A 55 6.14 -2.11 -4.43
N ASP A 56 6.50 -2.99 -5.35
CA ASP A 56 5.63 -3.41 -6.43
C ASP A 56 4.34 -4.07 -5.90
N ALA A 57 4.48 -4.89 -4.87
CA ALA A 57 3.34 -5.57 -4.25
C ALA A 57 2.38 -4.56 -3.60
N ILE A 58 2.90 -3.56 -2.91
CA ILE A 58 2.09 -2.51 -2.30
C ILE A 58 1.34 -1.72 -3.37
N GLU A 59 2.05 -1.28 -4.40
CA GLU A 59 1.46 -0.52 -5.49
C GLU A 59 0.37 -1.32 -6.20
N GLY A 60 0.63 -2.59 -6.48
CA GLY A 60 -0.34 -3.49 -7.12
C GLY A 60 -1.58 -3.70 -6.26
N ASN A 61 -1.41 -3.90 -4.96
CA ASN A 61 -2.53 -4.07 -4.03
C ASN A 61 -3.40 -2.81 -3.96
N ILE A 62 -2.77 -1.64 -3.90
CA ILE A 62 -3.51 -0.37 -3.88
C ILE A 62 -4.31 -0.19 -5.17
N MET A 63 -3.69 -0.51 -6.30
CA MET A 63 -4.34 -0.39 -7.61
C MET A 63 -5.61 -1.27 -7.69
N ILE A 64 -5.48 -2.52 -7.25
CA ILE A 64 -6.61 -3.45 -7.22
C ILE A 64 -7.71 -2.95 -6.26
N ALA A 65 -7.30 -2.49 -5.08
CA ALA A 65 -8.25 -1.97 -4.09
C ALA A 65 -9.04 -0.78 -4.63
N LEU A 66 -8.37 0.12 -5.34
CA LEU A 66 -9.04 1.28 -5.95
C LEU A 66 -10.00 0.86 -7.05
N GLN A 67 -9.62 -0.10 -7.88
CA GLN A 67 -10.45 -0.57 -8.98
C GLN A 67 -11.70 -1.32 -8.49
N LEU A 68 -11.56 -2.08 -7.42
CA LEU A 68 -12.64 -2.93 -6.91
C LEU A 68 -13.40 -2.31 -5.73
N GLY A 69 -13.01 -1.12 -5.29
CA GLY A 69 -13.64 -0.48 -4.14
C GLY A 69 -13.36 -1.18 -2.81
N LEU A 70 -12.23 -1.89 -2.71
CA LEU A 70 -11.84 -2.58 -1.49
C LEU A 70 -11.20 -1.61 -0.50
N ASP A 71 -11.18 -2.00 0.77
CA ASP A 71 -10.51 -1.22 1.79
C ASP A 71 -9.01 -1.18 1.54
N ILE A 72 -8.42 -0.03 1.80
CA ILE A 72 -6.97 0.15 1.74
C ILE A 72 -6.47 0.06 3.18
N PRO A 73 -5.45 -0.79 3.45
CA PRO A 73 -4.90 -0.91 4.80
C PRO A 73 -4.45 0.45 5.34
N GLN A 74 -4.78 0.70 6.61
CA GLN A 74 -4.32 1.91 7.27
C GLN A 74 -2.83 1.82 7.57
N ILE A 75 -2.10 2.87 7.23
CA ILE A 75 -0.67 2.99 7.52
C ILE A 75 -0.49 4.18 8.44
N GLU A 76 0.27 3.99 9.50
CA GLU A 76 0.55 5.04 10.48
C GLU A 76 1.14 6.27 9.80
N GLY A 77 0.58 7.43 10.11
CA GLY A 77 1.03 8.70 9.55
C GLY A 77 0.41 9.05 8.20
N ILE A 78 -0.41 8.16 7.62
CA ILE A 78 -1.06 8.40 6.34
C ILE A 78 -2.57 8.47 6.55
N THR A 79 -3.18 9.56 6.10
CA THR A 79 -4.62 9.75 6.12
C THR A 79 -5.18 9.54 4.72
N ILE A 80 -6.18 8.67 4.62
CA ILE A 80 -6.92 8.47 3.37
C ILE A 80 -8.25 9.19 3.55
N GLU A 81 -8.47 10.25 2.80
CA GLU A 81 -9.70 11.01 2.86
C GLU A 81 -10.73 10.43 1.89
N GLU A 82 -11.99 10.45 2.30
CA GLU A 82 -13.10 10.01 1.46
C GLU A 82 -14.11 11.13 1.31
N GLN A 83 -14.70 11.21 0.14
CA GLN A 83 -15.72 12.20 -0.17
C GLN A 83 -16.72 11.59 -1.15
N ASP A 84 -17.98 12.01 -1.08
CA ASP A 84 -18.98 11.60 -2.05
C ASP A 84 -18.66 12.18 -3.44
N ALA A 85 -18.85 11.38 -4.47
CA ALA A 85 -18.59 11.81 -5.83
C ALA A 85 -19.44 13.04 -6.22
N GLU A 86 -20.68 13.10 -5.76
CA GLU A 86 -21.57 14.23 -6.01
C GLU A 86 -21.05 15.52 -5.37
N ALA A 87 -20.58 15.43 -4.12
CA ALA A 87 -20.00 16.58 -3.42
C ALA A 87 -18.74 17.08 -4.13
N LEU A 88 -17.92 16.17 -4.62
CA LEU A 88 -16.71 16.51 -5.36
C LEU A 88 -17.07 17.20 -6.68
N ALA A 89 -18.04 16.69 -7.42
CA ALA A 89 -18.50 17.27 -8.67
C ALA A 89 -19.09 18.66 -8.45
N ALA A 90 -19.82 18.87 -7.36
CA ALA A 90 -20.41 20.15 -7.01
C ALA A 90 -19.37 21.21 -6.65
N SER A 91 -18.19 20.80 -6.17
CA SER A 91 -17.12 21.73 -5.82
C SER A 91 -16.23 22.12 -7.00
N THR A 92 -16.42 21.49 -8.16
CA THR A 92 -15.66 21.82 -9.38
C THR A 92 -16.26 23.04 -10.05
N PRO A 93 -15.45 24.09 -10.32
CA PRO A 93 -15.94 25.29 -10.99
C PRO A 93 -16.39 25.04 -12.44
#